data_b25943b3f597e12e63883144a340a709
#
_entry.id   b25943b3f597e12e63883144a340a709
#
_cell.length_a   1.000
_cell.length_b   1.000
_cell.length_c   1.000
_cell.angle_alpha   90.00
_cell.angle_beta   90.00
_cell.angle_gamma   90.00
#
_symmetry.space_group_name_H-M   'P 1'
#
loop_
_entity.id
_entity.type
_entity.pdbx_description
1 polymer ?
#
loop_
_entity_poly.entity_id
_entity_poly.type
_entity_poly.pdbx_seq_one_letter_code
_entity_poly.pdbx_strand_id
1 'polypeptide(L)'
;MERENVENKQLILIPKVEDYIEYMLNVIVKLPRVEKFNIGNEYKVSLYRMMYNTLYLNKINRKKQISEGTELLNKIDTELNCQRIYLRIMKKQKWIDIKKFDVSMAKIYEIGKIIGGLIKTYAKNN
;
A
#
# COMPACT_ATOMS: atom_id res chain seq x y z
N MET A 1 22.23 12.50 -3.00
CA MET A 1 22.39 11.52 -2.17
C MET A 1 21.23 11.07 -1.32
N GLU A 2 21.25 11.06 0.01
CA GLU A 2 20.10 10.58 0.78
C GLU A 2 18.82 11.33 0.46
N ARG A 3 18.93 12.67 0.34
CA ARG A 3 17.78 13.51 0.02
C ARG A 3 17.17 13.19 -1.34
N GLU A 4 18.00 13.02 -2.36
CA GLU A 4 17.55 12.65 -3.70
C GLU A 4 16.89 11.28 -3.72
N ASN A 5 17.47 10.32 -2.99
CA ASN A 5 16.92 8.98 -2.91
C ASN A 5 15.53 8.96 -2.28
N VAL A 6 15.32 9.77 -1.23
CA VAL A 6 14.00 9.87 -0.58
C VAL A 6 12.98 10.49 -1.53
N GLU A 7 13.33 11.60 -2.17
CA GLU A 7 12.43 12.26 -3.13
C GLU A 7 12.08 11.34 -4.29
N ASN A 8 13.06 10.62 -4.84
CA ASN A 8 12.84 9.67 -5.92
C ASN A 8 11.94 8.51 -5.46
N LYS A 9 12.16 7.97 -4.27
CA LYS A 9 11.31 6.89 -3.72
C LYS A 9 9.88 7.35 -3.53
N GLN A 10 9.67 8.57 -3.02
CA GLN A 10 8.32 9.11 -2.84
C GLN A 10 7.63 9.36 -4.18
N LEU A 11 8.36 9.82 -5.20
CA LEU A 11 7.82 10.03 -6.55
C LEU A 11 7.45 8.71 -7.22
N ILE A 12 8.25 7.67 -7.01
CA ILE A 12 7.99 6.33 -7.56
C ILE A 12 6.80 5.67 -6.86
N LEU A 13 6.62 5.96 -5.58
CA LEU A 13 5.59 5.33 -4.76
C LEU A 13 4.18 5.60 -5.29
N ILE A 14 3.89 6.85 -5.68
CA ILE A 14 2.54 7.23 -6.14
C ILE A 14 2.09 6.39 -7.34
N PRO A 15 2.84 6.33 -8.45
CA PRO A 15 2.40 5.51 -9.59
C PRO A 15 2.33 4.03 -9.27
N LYS A 16 3.16 3.51 -8.39
CA LYS A 16 3.10 2.10 -8.00
C LYS A 16 1.85 1.81 -7.17
N VAL A 17 1.48 2.70 -6.27
CA VAL A 17 0.24 2.58 -5.49
C VAL A 17 -0.97 2.67 -6.42
N GLU A 18 -0.95 3.61 -7.34
CA GLU A 18 -2.02 3.79 -8.34
C GLU A 18 -2.21 2.53 -9.19
N ASP A 19 -1.12 1.98 -9.72
CA ASP A 19 -1.15 0.76 -10.52
C ASP A 19 -1.70 -0.43 -9.71
N TYR A 20 -1.25 -0.57 -8.48
CA TYR A 20 -1.72 -1.62 -7.59
C TYR A 20 -3.22 -1.50 -7.31
N ILE A 21 -3.70 -0.30 -7.01
CA ILE A 21 -5.12 -0.05 -6.77
C ILE A 21 -5.94 -0.44 -8.00
N GLU A 22 -5.52 0.01 -9.18
CA GLU A 22 -6.21 -0.32 -10.43
C GLU A 22 -6.33 -1.82 -10.63
N TYR A 23 -5.23 -2.53 -10.41
CA TYR A 23 -5.22 -3.99 -10.52
C TYR A 23 -6.18 -4.62 -9.53
N MET A 24 -6.16 -4.19 -8.27
CA MET A 24 -7.01 -4.75 -7.22
C MET A 24 -8.49 -4.47 -7.43
N LEU A 25 -8.85 -3.32 -7.97
CA LEU A 25 -10.24 -3.03 -8.30
C LEU A 25 -10.79 -4.04 -9.29
N ASN A 26 -9.95 -4.47 -10.26
CA ASN A 26 -10.33 -5.50 -11.22
C ASN A 26 -10.42 -6.89 -10.57
N VAL A 27 -9.60 -7.19 -9.59
CA VAL A 27 -9.69 -8.43 -8.83
C VAL A 27 -10.97 -8.46 -7.98
N ILE A 28 -11.22 -7.37 -7.27
CA ILE A 28 -12.35 -7.26 -6.33
C ILE A 28 -13.70 -7.37 -7.06
N VAL A 29 -13.82 -6.77 -8.24
CA VAL A 29 -15.07 -6.80 -9.00
C VAL A 29 -15.46 -8.23 -9.41
N LYS A 30 -14.50 -9.14 -9.46
CA LYS A 30 -14.71 -10.55 -9.83
C LYS A 30 -14.91 -11.48 -8.63
N LEU A 31 -14.89 -10.95 -7.41
CA LEU A 31 -15.19 -11.75 -6.22
C LEU A 31 -16.65 -12.22 -6.24
N PRO A 32 -16.99 -13.29 -5.50
CA PRO A 32 -18.39 -13.67 -5.31
C PRO A 32 -19.23 -12.47 -4.87
N ARG A 33 -20.47 -12.39 -5.35
CA ARG A 33 -21.32 -11.22 -5.18
C ARG A 33 -21.39 -10.71 -3.73
N VAL A 34 -21.62 -11.61 -2.78
CA VAL A 34 -21.71 -11.26 -1.36
C VAL A 34 -20.39 -10.69 -0.87
N GLU A 35 -19.29 -11.28 -1.29
CA GLU A 35 -17.96 -10.93 -0.80
C GLU A 35 -17.44 -9.60 -1.38
N LYS A 36 -17.93 -9.19 -2.56
CA LYS A 36 -17.64 -7.85 -3.09
C LYS A 36 -18.05 -6.75 -2.11
N PHE A 37 -19.17 -6.95 -1.44
CA PHE A 37 -19.73 -5.95 -0.53
C PHE A 37 -19.26 -6.12 0.91
N ASN A 38 -18.56 -7.20 1.20
CA ASN A 38 -17.96 -7.46 2.51
C ASN A 38 -16.45 -7.24 2.48
N ILE A 39 -15.67 -8.31 2.32
CA ILE A 39 -14.22 -8.20 2.31
C ILE A 39 -13.71 -7.32 1.16
N GLY A 40 -14.39 -7.37 0.01
CA GLY A 40 -14.04 -6.52 -1.13
C GLY A 40 -14.16 -5.03 -0.80
N ASN A 41 -15.22 -4.65 -0.10
CA ASN A 41 -15.42 -3.27 0.31
C ASN A 41 -14.36 -2.82 1.34
N GLU A 42 -14.06 -3.68 2.31
CA GLU A 42 -13.01 -3.40 3.31
C GLU A 42 -11.65 -3.23 2.63
N TYR A 43 -11.36 -4.05 1.63
CA TYR A 43 -10.13 -3.93 0.86
C TYR A 43 -10.06 -2.59 0.14
N LYS A 44 -11.15 -2.17 -0.50
CA LYS A 44 -11.23 -0.88 -1.20
C LYS A 44 -10.98 0.29 -0.25
N VAL A 45 -11.60 0.26 0.92
CA VAL A 45 -11.42 1.31 1.94
C VAL A 45 -9.94 1.40 2.33
N SER A 46 -9.30 0.25 2.52
CA SER A 46 -7.87 0.20 2.84
C SER A 46 -7.02 0.79 1.71
N LEU A 47 -7.32 0.44 0.46
CA LEU A 47 -6.62 0.98 -0.71
C LEU A 47 -6.72 2.51 -0.79
N TYR A 48 -7.91 3.05 -0.59
CA TYR A 48 -8.15 4.49 -0.67
C TYR A 48 -7.48 5.24 0.47
N ARG A 49 -7.50 4.70 1.68
CA ARG A 49 -6.78 5.27 2.83
C ARG A 49 -5.27 5.30 2.56
N MET A 50 -4.75 4.22 2.01
CA MET A 50 -3.34 4.12 1.65
C MET A 50 -2.96 5.20 0.62
N MET A 51 -3.77 5.37 -0.41
CA MET A 51 -3.54 6.41 -1.42
C MET A 51 -3.57 7.81 -0.80
N TYR A 52 -4.57 8.08 0.03
CA TYR A 52 -4.68 9.36 0.73
C TYR A 52 -3.40 9.66 1.54
N ASN A 53 -2.96 8.69 2.33
CA ASN A 53 -1.77 8.86 3.16
C ASN A 53 -0.50 9.01 2.33
N THR A 54 -0.42 8.33 1.20
CA THR A 54 0.70 8.45 0.27
C THR A 54 0.78 9.86 -0.31
N LEU A 55 -0.35 10.41 -0.73
CA LEU A 55 -0.41 11.78 -1.24
C LEU A 55 -0.11 12.81 -0.15
N TYR A 56 -0.62 12.58 1.05
CA TYR A 56 -0.36 13.46 2.19
C TYR A 56 1.13 13.47 2.53
N LEU A 57 1.76 12.30 2.55
CA LEU A 57 3.19 12.17 2.80
C LEU A 57 4.01 13.06 1.85
N ASN A 58 3.57 13.15 0.60
CA ASN A 58 4.28 13.94 -0.41
C ASN A 58 4.14 15.46 -0.20
N LYS A 59 3.17 15.88 0.60
CA LYS A 59 2.93 17.31 0.89
C LYS A 59 3.67 17.81 2.10
N ILE A 60 4.00 16.94 3.06
CA ILE A 60 4.63 17.38 4.30
C ILE A 60 6.11 17.69 4.09
N ASN A 61 6.63 18.58 4.92
CA ASN A 61 8.06 18.91 4.92
C ASN A 61 8.81 17.83 5.69
N ARG A 62 9.55 17.01 5.00
CA ARG A 62 10.28 15.88 5.58
C ARG A 62 11.22 16.30 6.72
N LYS A 63 11.89 17.43 6.57
CA LYS A 63 12.86 17.89 7.57
C LYS A 63 12.21 18.44 8.83
N LYS A 64 11.09 19.13 8.68
CA LYS A 64 10.39 19.77 9.81
C LYS A 64 9.33 18.88 10.43
N GLN A 65 8.84 17.89 9.69
CA GLN A 65 7.72 17.04 10.09
C GLN A 65 8.09 15.56 10.07
N ILE A 66 9.28 15.24 10.60
CA ILE A 66 9.80 13.86 10.62
C ILE A 66 8.84 12.91 11.34
N SER A 67 8.35 13.32 12.50
CA SER A 67 7.42 12.51 13.30
C SER A 67 6.13 12.23 12.55
N GLU A 68 5.57 13.25 11.92
CA GLU A 68 4.35 13.13 11.11
C GLU A 68 4.56 12.20 9.91
N GLY A 69 5.69 12.36 9.20
CA GLY A 69 6.04 11.51 8.08
C GLY A 69 6.22 10.06 8.48
N THR A 70 6.87 9.80 9.60
CA THR A 70 7.07 8.46 10.14
C THR A 70 5.72 7.81 10.47
N GLU A 71 4.82 8.57 11.09
CA GLU A 71 3.48 8.09 11.41
C GLU A 71 2.69 7.72 10.15
N LEU A 72 2.75 8.56 9.12
CA LEU A 72 2.08 8.27 7.84
C LEU A 72 2.64 7.02 7.18
N LEU A 73 3.96 6.84 7.19
CA LEU A 73 4.60 5.65 6.63
C LEU A 73 4.15 4.39 7.37
N ASN A 74 4.06 4.45 8.69
CA ASN A 74 3.58 3.33 9.49
C ASN A 74 2.11 3.02 9.21
N LYS A 75 1.29 4.03 8.98
CA LYS A 75 -0.12 3.83 8.59
C LYS A 75 -0.23 3.12 7.24
N ILE A 76 0.57 3.56 6.25
CA ILE A 76 0.60 2.93 4.94
C ILE A 76 1.03 1.47 5.06
N ASP A 77 2.07 1.20 5.83
CA ASP A 77 2.58 -0.15 6.06
C ASP A 77 1.51 -1.04 6.71
N THR A 78 0.77 -0.49 7.68
CA THR A 78 -0.31 -1.21 8.34
C THR A 78 -1.43 -1.57 7.36
N GLU A 79 -1.80 -0.64 6.47
CA GLU A 79 -2.80 -0.93 5.43
C GLU A 79 -2.34 -2.06 4.51
N LEU A 80 -1.06 -2.05 4.11
CA LEU A 80 -0.50 -3.13 3.29
C LEU A 80 -0.59 -4.47 4.01
N ASN A 81 -0.31 -4.50 5.31
CA ASN A 81 -0.39 -5.73 6.11
C ASN A 81 -1.83 -6.24 6.22
N CYS A 82 -2.80 -5.35 6.39
CA CYS A 82 -4.23 -5.71 6.34
C CYS A 82 -4.59 -6.34 5.00
N GLN A 83 -4.12 -5.74 3.91
CA GLN A 83 -4.39 -6.22 2.56
C GLN A 83 -3.79 -7.61 2.33
N ARG A 84 -2.61 -7.89 2.88
CA ARG A 84 -2.01 -9.24 2.83
C ARG A 84 -2.90 -10.27 3.51
N ILE A 85 -3.47 -9.92 4.65
CA ILE A 85 -4.38 -10.81 5.39
C ILE A 85 -5.64 -11.06 4.57
N TYR A 86 -6.25 -10.02 4.01
CA TYR A 86 -7.43 -10.16 3.16
C TYR A 86 -7.15 -11.07 1.96
N LEU A 87 -6.00 -10.92 1.32
CA LEU A 87 -5.62 -11.77 0.19
C LEU A 87 -5.46 -13.23 0.59
N ARG A 88 -4.86 -13.50 1.76
CA ARG A 88 -4.73 -14.86 2.26
C ARG A 88 -6.09 -15.50 2.51
N ILE A 89 -7.03 -14.74 3.07
CA ILE A 89 -8.40 -15.19 3.29
C ILE A 89 -9.06 -15.51 1.95
N MET A 90 -8.98 -14.60 0.98
CA MET A 90 -9.55 -14.80 -0.34
C MET A 90 -9.00 -16.04 -1.03
N LYS A 91 -7.70 -16.30 -0.90
CA LYS A 91 -7.06 -17.47 -1.47
C LYS A 91 -7.54 -18.75 -0.79
N LYS A 92 -7.58 -18.76 0.55
CA LYS A 92 -8.03 -19.93 1.33
C LYS A 92 -9.48 -20.28 1.02
N GLN A 93 -10.32 -19.27 0.84
CA GLN A 93 -11.73 -19.46 0.51
C GLN A 93 -11.93 -19.79 -0.98
N LYS A 94 -10.85 -19.75 -1.78
CA LYS A 94 -10.89 -20.00 -3.22
C LYS A 94 -11.72 -18.98 -4.00
N TRP A 95 -11.80 -17.75 -3.49
CA TRP A 95 -12.48 -16.65 -4.16
C TRP A 95 -11.62 -16.00 -5.24
N ILE A 96 -10.31 -16.17 -5.16
CA ILE A 96 -9.36 -15.76 -6.19
C ILE A 96 -8.45 -16.93 -6.54
N ASP A 97 -7.98 -16.97 -7.77
CA ASP A 97 -7.03 -17.99 -8.19
C ASP A 97 -5.61 -17.66 -7.73
N ILE A 98 -4.72 -18.65 -7.86
CA ILE A 98 -3.34 -18.52 -7.36
C ILE A 98 -2.56 -17.47 -8.14
N LYS A 99 -2.84 -17.29 -9.42
CA LYS A 99 -2.16 -16.30 -10.25
C LYS A 99 -2.49 -14.87 -9.78
N LYS A 100 -3.76 -14.60 -9.52
CA LYS A 100 -4.19 -13.30 -8.99
C LYS A 100 -3.60 -13.05 -7.61
N PHE A 101 -3.55 -14.08 -6.79
CA PHE A 101 -2.93 -13.99 -5.46
C PHE A 101 -1.45 -13.62 -5.59
N ASP A 102 -0.71 -14.32 -6.44
CA ASP A 102 0.74 -14.11 -6.60
C ASP A 102 1.04 -12.73 -7.17
N VAL A 103 0.30 -12.27 -8.18
CA VAL A 103 0.48 -10.94 -8.75
C VAL A 103 0.18 -9.86 -7.71
N SER A 104 -0.91 -10.03 -6.95
CA SER A 104 -1.28 -9.08 -5.90
C SER A 104 -0.20 -8.97 -4.82
N MET A 105 0.30 -10.12 -4.35
CA MET A 105 1.35 -10.16 -3.33
C MET A 105 2.66 -9.55 -3.83
N ALA A 106 2.99 -9.75 -5.11
CA ALA A 106 4.19 -9.16 -5.71
C ALA A 106 4.11 -7.63 -5.73
N LYS A 107 2.95 -7.09 -6.07
CA LYS A 107 2.73 -5.63 -6.06
C LYS A 107 2.82 -5.06 -4.65
N ILE A 108 2.23 -5.73 -3.67
CA ILE A 108 2.34 -5.34 -2.26
C ILE A 108 3.80 -5.37 -1.82
N TYR A 109 4.54 -6.40 -2.20
CA TYR A 109 5.96 -6.54 -1.86
C TYR A 109 6.79 -5.37 -2.38
N GLU A 110 6.59 -4.96 -3.63
CA GLU A 110 7.30 -3.82 -4.22
C GLU A 110 7.01 -2.52 -3.45
N ILE A 111 5.76 -2.25 -3.16
CA ILE A 111 5.36 -1.06 -2.39
C ILE A 111 5.96 -1.13 -0.99
N GLY A 112 5.87 -2.30 -0.36
CA GLY A 112 6.41 -2.52 0.98
C GLY A 112 7.91 -2.28 1.07
N LYS A 113 8.66 -2.64 0.04
CA LYS A 113 10.11 -2.36 -0.03
C LYS A 113 10.39 -0.87 -0.03
N ILE A 114 9.63 -0.12 -0.81
CA ILE A 114 9.80 1.34 -0.89
C ILE A 114 9.46 1.97 0.48
N ILE A 115 8.34 1.57 1.06
CA ILE A 115 7.90 2.06 2.38
C ILE A 115 8.93 1.73 3.46
N GLY A 116 9.43 0.50 3.48
CA GLY A 116 10.47 0.08 4.43
C GLY A 116 11.75 0.90 4.31
N GLY A 117 12.17 1.19 3.08
CA GLY A 117 13.32 2.05 2.83
C GLY A 117 13.10 3.48 3.32
N LEU A 118 11.91 4.03 3.10
CA LEU A 118 11.55 5.37 3.58
C LEU A 118 11.49 5.42 5.10
N ILE A 119 10.94 4.41 5.76
CA ILE A 119 10.90 4.33 7.22
C ILE A 119 12.31 4.40 7.79
N LYS A 120 13.23 3.61 7.23
CA LYS A 120 14.63 3.61 7.66
C LYS A 120 15.28 4.98 7.49
N THR A 121 15.02 5.64 6.37
CA THR A 121 15.59 6.96 6.08
C THR A 121 15.05 8.01 7.05
N TYR A 122 13.74 7.98 7.31
CA TYR A 122 13.13 8.90 8.28
C TYR A 122 13.67 8.67 9.69
N ALA A 123 13.87 7.40 10.08
CA ALA A 123 14.42 7.05 11.38
C ALA A 123 15.84 7.59 11.58
N LYS A 124 16.67 7.58 10.54
CA LYS A 124 18.04 8.12 10.59
C LYS A 124 18.08 9.62 10.79
N ASN A 125 17.02 10.34 10.43
CA ASN A 125 16.95 11.79 10.51
C ASN A 125 16.33 12.27 11.83
N ASN A 126 16.00 11.34 12.70
CA ASN A 126 15.45 11.66 14.03
C ASN A 126 16.57 12.00 15.02
#